data_238617012fe82d5e6fdee7e5da470eb9
#
_entry.id   238617012fe82d5e6fdee7e5da470eb9
#
_cell.length_a   1.000
_cell.length_b   1.000
_cell.length_c   1.000
_cell.angle_alpha   90.00
_cell.angle_beta   90.00
_cell.angle_gamma   90.00
#
_symmetry.space_group_name_H-M   'P 1'
#
loop_
_entity.id
_entity.type
_entity.pdbx_description
1 polymer ?
#
loop_
_entity_poly.entity_id
_entity_poly.type
_entity_poly.pdbx_seq_one_letter_code
_entity_poly.pdbx_strand_id
1 'polypeptide(L)'
;MIFQENPLQLLSGNNMICIKAEIPQEICDIDDELKAIYHSKDTICIWVFETRIDRNKFMDETIGMLKNDREMHFESFYKAKS
;
A
#
# COMPACT_ATOMS: atom_id res chain seq x y z
N MET A 1 5.10 27.08 -4.41
CA MET A 1 4.10 26.45 -4.42
C MET A 1 4.28 25.16 -4.17
N ILE A 2 3.50 24.52 -3.71
CA ILE A 2 3.57 23.31 -3.48
C ILE A 2 2.92 22.62 -4.34
N PHE A 3 3.30 21.57 -4.71
CA PHE A 3 2.52 20.87 -5.40
C PHE A 3 2.38 19.65 -4.74
N GLN A 4 1.33 18.99 -4.92
CA GLN A 4 1.11 17.82 -4.41
C GLN A 4 1.45 16.84 -5.30
N GLU A 5 2.10 15.84 -4.97
CA GLU A 5 2.35 14.76 -5.80
C GLU A 5 1.09 14.06 -6.08
N ASN A 6 0.90 13.67 -7.29
CA ASN A 6 -0.27 12.91 -7.69
C ASN A 6 -0.12 11.52 -7.13
N PRO A 7 -1.02 11.07 -6.26
CA PRO A 7 -0.93 9.73 -5.71
C PRO A 7 -0.82 8.64 -6.75
N LEU A 8 -1.41 8.84 -7.93
CA LEU A 8 -1.29 7.85 -8.97
C LEU A 8 0.13 7.71 -9.46
N GLN A 9 0.92 8.77 -9.39
CA GLN A 9 2.29 8.65 -9.80
C GLN A 9 3.06 7.89 -8.75
N LEU A 10 2.69 8.03 -7.49
CA LEU A 10 3.37 7.29 -6.46
C LEU A 10 3.03 5.83 -6.54
N LEU A 11 1.87 5.49 -7.12
CA LEU A 11 1.45 4.13 -7.19
C LEU A 11 1.83 3.43 -8.48
N SER A 12 2.75 3.99 -9.20
CA SER A 12 3.25 3.34 -10.39
C SER A 12 4.09 2.21 -9.90
N GLY A 13 3.72 1.02 -10.08
CA GLY A 13 4.38 -0.16 -9.55
C GLY A 13 3.84 -0.47 -8.17
N ASN A 14 4.64 -1.12 -7.33
CA ASN A 14 4.21 -1.51 -6.00
C ASN A 14 4.58 -0.40 -5.03
N ASN A 15 3.58 0.18 -4.39
CA ASN A 15 3.81 1.29 -3.47
C ASN A 15 2.90 1.21 -2.27
N MET A 16 3.17 1.98 -1.24
CA MET A 16 2.35 1.98 -0.07
C MET A 16 2.06 3.40 0.38
N ILE A 17 0.97 3.59 1.13
CA ILE A 17 0.62 4.85 1.66
C ILE A 17 0.01 4.59 3.03
N CYS A 18 0.30 5.43 4.00
CA CYS A 18 -0.30 5.36 5.32
C CYS A 18 -1.02 6.67 5.58
N ILE A 19 -2.26 6.61 5.99
CA ILE A 19 -3.06 7.79 6.17
C ILE A 19 -3.80 7.74 7.49
N LYS A 20 -4.14 8.87 8.05
CA LYS A 20 -4.81 8.91 9.33
C LYS A 20 -6.27 9.29 9.21
N ALA A 21 -6.71 9.66 8.06
CA ALA A 21 -8.07 10.12 7.87
C ALA A 21 -8.71 9.43 6.70
N GLU A 22 -9.16 10.18 5.73
CA GLU A 22 -9.89 9.59 4.64
C GLU A 22 -8.97 9.04 3.58
N ILE A 23 -9.37 7.97 2.96
CA ILE A 23 -8.60 7.39 1.88
C ILE A 23 -8.78 8.24 0.63
N PRO A 24 -7.71 8.68 -0.01
CA PRO A 24 -7.83 9.49 -1.22
C PRO A 24 -8.63 8.75 -2.28
N GLN A 25 -9.39 9.49 -3.07
CA GLN A 25 -10.24 8.91 -4.09
C GLN A 25 -9.43 8.10 -5.10
N GLU A 26 -8.25 8.54 -5.42
CA GLU A 26 -7.40 7.84 -6.38
C GLU A 26 -7.09 6.43 -5.89
N ILE A 27 -6.96 6.26 -4.57
CA ILE A 27 -6.70 4.96 -4.00
C ILE A 27 -7.99 4.14 -4.01
N CYS A 28 -9.11 4.77 -3.73
CA CYS A 28 -10.38 4.07 -3.74
C CYS A 28 -10.71 3.53 -5.12
N ASP A 29 -10.25 4.21 -6.16
CA ASP A 29 -10.53 3.81 -7.52
C ASP A 29 -9.69 2.63 -8.00
N ILE A 30 -8.67 2.26 -7.25
CA ILE A 30 -7.83 1.16 -7.62
C ILE A 30 -8.58 -0.13 -7.31
N ASP A 31 -8.43 -1.12 -8.16
CA ASP A 31 -9.09 -2.40 -8.02
C ASP A 31 -8.76 -3.00 -6.66
N ASP A 32 -9.75 -3.43 -5.93
CA ASP A 32 -9.54 -4.02 -4.62
C ASP A 32 -8.64 -5.24 -4.67
N GLU A 33 -8.57 -5.92 -5.78
CA GLU A 33 -7.74 -7.10 -5.89
C GLU A 33 -6.25 -6.75 -5.96
N LEU A 34 -5.94 -5.47 -6.14
CA LEU A 34 -4.56 -5.02 -6.20
C LEU A 34 -4.15 -4.29 -4.92
N LYS A 35 -5.03 -4.23 -3.93
CA LYS A 35 -4.73 -3.51 -2.70
C LYS A 35 -4.72 -4.44 -1.50
N ALA A 36 -3.82 -4.16 -0.58
CA ALA A 36 -3.83 -4.82 0.72
C ALA A 36 -3.97 -3.72 1.77
N ILE A 37 -4.94 -3.83 2.66
CA ILE A 37 -5.22 -2.79 3.62
C ILE A 37 -5.07 -3.31 5.03
N TYR A 38 -4.41 -2.55 5.87
CA TYR A 38 -4.23 -2.93 7.26
C TYR A 38 -4.63 -1.75 8.14
N HIS A 39 -5.55 -1.97 9.06
CA HIS A 39 -5.99 -0.94 9.96
C HIS A 39 -5.20 -1.05 11.26
N SER A 40 -4.40 -0.05 11.55
CA SER A 40 -3.72 -0.01 12.82
C SER A 40 -4.51 0.92 13.72
N LYS A 41 -4.01 1.18 14.91
CA LYS A 41 -4.75 1.96 15.88
C LYS A 41 -5.10 3.34 15.37
N ASP A 42 -4.17 4.03 14.79
CA ASP A 42 -4.36 5.38 14.36
C ASP A 42 -4.22 5.60 12.87
N THR A 43 -3.93 4.60 12.11
CA THR A 43 -3.55 4.78 10.73
C THR A 43 -4.08 3.64 9.89
N ILE A 44 -4.37 3.91 8.65
CA ILE A 44 -4.74 2.88 7.69
C ILE A 44 -3.60 2.81 6.71
N CYS A 45 -3.00 1.63 6.57
CA CYS A 45 -1.92 1.42 5.64
C CYS A 45 -2.43 0.66 4.44
N ILE A 46 -2.17 1.14 3.25
CA ILE A 46 -2.63 0.52 2.03
C ILE A 46 -1.42 0.27 1.15
N TRP A 47 -1.27 -0.97 0.73
CA TRP A 47 -0.19 -1.35 -0.17
C TRP A 47 -0.84 -1.67 -1.51
N VAL A 48 -0.31 -1.10 -2.59
CA VAL A 48 -0.86 -1.28 -3.92
C VAL A 48 0.16 -2.03 -4.76
N PHE A 49 -0.30 -3.02 -5.49
CA PHE A 49 0.56 -3.89 -6.28
C PHE A 49 0.17 -3.85 -7.74
N GLU A 50 1.09 -4.16 -8.61
CA GLU A 50 0.80 -4.18 -10.03
C GLU A 50 0.03 -5.41 -10.43
N THR A 51 0.14 -6.49 -9.68
CA THR A 51 -0.55 -7.72 -10.02
C THR A 51 -1.25 -8.29 -8.81
N ARG A 52 -2.29 -9.07 -9.06
CA ARG A 52 -3.01 -9.73 -8.02
C ARG A 52 -2.15 -10.80 -7.35
N ILE A 53 -1.27 -11.41 -8.11
CA ILE A 53 -0.39 -12.44 -7.59
C ILE A 53 0.51 -11.86 -6.50
N ASP A 54 1.09 -10.71 -6.75
CA ASP A 54 1.96 -10.09 -5.77
C ASP A 54 1.16 -9.67 -4.53
N ARG A 55 -0.03 -9.14 -4.73
CA ARG A 55 -0.86 -8.73 -3.61
C ARG A 55 -1.23 -9.94 -2.74
N ASN A 56 -1.61 -11.03 -3.35
CA ASN A 56 -2.00 -12.22 -2.61
C ASN A 56 -0.81 -12.82 -1.89
N LYS A 57 0.36 -12.80 -2.52
CA LYS A 57 1.55 -13.32 -1.90
C LYS A 57 1.93 -12.48 -0.69
N PHE A 58 1.84 -11.15 -0.81
CA PHE A 58 2.15 -10.27 0.32
C PHE A 58 1.19 -10.55 1.47
N MET A 59 -0.10 -10.69 1.17
CA MET A 59 -1.08 -10.94 2.21
C MET A 59 -0.77 -12.25 2.94
N ASP A 60 -0.41 -13.28 2.21
CA ASP A 60 -0.10 -14.57 2.82
C ASP A 60 1.17 -14.50 3.65
N GLU A 61 2.15 -13.79 3.18
CA GLU A 61 3.44 -13.72 3.87
C GLU A 61 3.39 -12.85 5.12
N THR A 62 2.40 -11.96 5.22
CA THR A 62 2.32 -11.06 6.34
C THR A 62 1.21 -11.40 7.32
N ILE A 63 0.61 -12.57 7.20
CA ILE A 63 -0.42 -12.99 8.12
C ILE A 63 0.15 -12.97 9.53
N GLY A 64 -0.54 -12.31 10.44
CA GLY A 64 -0.10 -12.24 11.84
C GLY A 64 0.88 -11.14 12.15
N MET A 65 1.37 -10.43 11.14
CA MET A 65 2.32 -9.36 11.39
C MET A 65 1.61 -8.08 11.76
N LEU A 66 2.26 -7.28 12.59
CA LEU A 66 1.75 -5.97 12.92
C LEU A 66 2.21 -4.96 11.87
N LYS A 67 1.76 -3.72 12.01
CA LYS A 67 2.02 -2.69 11.04
C LYS A 67 3.48 -2.54 10.66
N ASN A 68 4.34 -2.40 11.63
CA ASN A 68 5.75 -2.14 11.34
C ASN A 68 6.40 -3.31 10.61
N ASP A 69 6.04 -4.51 10.98
CA ASP A 69 6.61 -5.68 10.32
C ASP A 69 6.11 -5.81 8.91
N ARG A 70 4.85 -5.45 8.66
CA ARG A 70 4.32 -5.47 7.31
C ARG A 70 5.01 -4.42 6.44
N GLU A 71 5.27 -3.25 7.00
CA GLU A 71 5.96 -2.20 6.26
C GLU A 71 7.37 -2.62 5.91
N MET A 72 8.07 -3.23 6.84
CA MET A 72 9.43 -3.66 6.57
C MET A 72 9.46 -4.77 5.53
N HIS A 73 8.51 -5.68 5.58
CA HIS A 73 8.42 -6.76 4.62
C HIS A 73 8.16 -6.19 3.22
N PHE A 74 7.24 -5.24 3.13
CA PHE A 74 6.92 -4.63 1.84
C PHE A 74 8.14 -3.90 1.28
N GLU A 75 8.81 -3.13 2.11
CA GLU A 75 9.97 -2.37 1.63
C GLU A 75 11.11 -3.27 1.21
N SER A 76 11.27 -4.41 1.87
CA SER A 76 12.36 -5.30 1.54
C SER A 76 12.12 -6.11 0.28
N PHE A 77 10.87 -6.45 0.00
CA PHE A 77 10.60 -7.37 -1.07
C PHE A 77 9.68 -6.88 -2.18
N TYR A 78 8.91 -5.86 -1.93
CA TYR A 78 7.89 -5.45 -2.89
C TYR A 78 7.94 -3.99 -3.32
N LYS A 79 8.65 -3.14 -2.60
CA LYS A 79 8.62 -1.72 -2.91
C LYS A 79 9.12 -1.47 -4.31
N ALA A 80 8.41 -0.64 -5.04
CA ALA A 80 8.79 -0.32 -6.40
C ALA A 80 10.09 0.45 -6.39
N LYS A 81 10.93 0.19 -7.35
CA LYS A 81 12.16 0.90 -7.44
C LYS A 81 11.92 2.16 -8.21
N SER A 82 12.46 3.25 -7.78
CA SER A 82 12.25 4.52 -8.45
C SER A 82 13.36 4.83 -9.40
#